data_646faba18d68303b7b2c4b061075bb08
#
_entry.id   646faba18d68303b7b2c4b061075bb08
#
_cell.length_a   1.000
_cell.length_b   1.000
_cell.length_c   1.000
_cell.angle_alpha   90.00
_cell.angle_beta   90.00
_cell.angle_gamma   90.00
#
_symmetry.space_group_name_H-M   'P 1'
#
loop_
_entity.id
_entity.type
_entity.pdbx_description
1 polymer ?
#
loop_
_entity_poly.entity_id
_entity_poly.type
_entity_poly.pdbx_seq_one_letter_code
_entity_poly.pdbx_strand_id
1 'polypeptide(L)'
;IFQSFYLIPNYTAVENVALTLELNEFKNPEKEAKSLLDRFGLKHRFNNLPSQLSGGEQQRVAIARAIAMKPDLILADEPTGNLDTENSIMISEILFKYVKEEGSSLIMVTHDPKLADKAKRKIKIKDGKIK
;
A
#
# COMPACT_ATOMS: atom_id res chain seq x y z
N ILE A 1 -5.91 1.90 1.79
CA ILE A 1 -4.55 2.28 2.20
C ILE A 1 -4.67 3.59 2.95
N PHE A 2 -4.11 3.67 4.14
CA PHE A 2 -4.22 4.82 5.03
C PHE A 2 -2.86 5.47 5.25
N GLN A 3 -2.85 6.70 5.70
CA GLN A 3 -1.66 7.42 6.15
C GLN A 3 -0.99 6.73 7.36
N SER A 4 -1.81 6.23 8.31
CA SER A 4 -1.36 5.34 9.38
C SER A 4 -1.47 3.91 8.88
N PHE A 5 -0.43 3.14 9.02
CA PHE A 5 -0.28 1.83 8.36
C PHE A 5 -1.29 0.76 8.81
N TYR A 6 -1.81 0.90 10.04
CA TYR A 6 -2.75 -0.04 10.67
C TYR A 6 -2.33 -1.52 10.54
N LEU A 7 -1.04 -1.78 10.70
CA LEU A 7 -0.54 -3.13 10.79
C LEU A 7 -0.91 -3.73 12.15
N ILE A 8 -1.15 -5.03 12.16
CA ILE A 8 -1.40 -5.77 13.40
C ILE A 8 -0.07 -5.91 14.13
N PRO A 9 0.09 -5.34 15.36
CA PRO A 9 1.40 -5.19 15.99
C PRO A 9 2.12 -6.50 16.31
N ASN A 10 1.36 -7.55 16.60
CA ASN A 10 1.88 -8.86 17.00
C ASN A 10 2.00 -9.84 15.82
N TYR A 11 1.75 -9.36 14.58
CA TYR A 11 1.91 -10.13 13.36
C TYR A 11 3.14 -9.66 12.61
N THR A 12 3.91 -10.59 12.09
CA THR A 12 5.03 -10.31 11.18
C THR A 12 4.54 -9.66 9.88
N ALA A 13 5.47 -9.17 9.07
CA ALA A 13 5.13 -8.62 7.76
C ALA A 13 4.36 -9.63 6.89
N VAL A 14 4.80 -10.89 6.87
CA VAL A 14 4.12 -11.96 6.12
C VAL A 14 2.73 -12.22 6.68
N GLU A 15 2.58 -12.35 7.99
CA GLU A 15 1.29 -12.63 8.63
C GLU A 15 0.28 -11.50 8.42
N ASN A 16 0.73 -10.24 8.45
CA ASN A 16 -0.11 -9.08 8.12
C ASN A 16 -0.71 -9.16 6.72
N VAL A 17 0.03 -9.66 5.74
CA VAL A 17 -0.45 -9.81 4.36
C VAL A 17 -1.23 -11.11 4.20
N ALA A 18 -0.73 -12.22 4.76
CA ALA A 18 -1.34 -13.54 4.65
C ALA A 18 -2.75 -13.59 5.23
N LEU A 19 -3.01 -12.86 6.33
CA LEU A 19 -4.33 -12.81 6.96
C LEU A 19 -5.45 -12.46 5.96
N THR A 20 -5.22 -11.50 5.07
CA THR A 20 -6.22 -11.13 4.05
C THR A 20 -6.51 -12.30 3.10
N LEU A 21 -5.48 -13.05 2.74
CA LEU A 21 -5.59 -14.22 1.87
C LEU A 21 -6.25 -15.40 2.58
N GLU A 22 -5.92 -15.61 3.86
CA GLU A 22 -6.52 -16.66 4.70
C GLU A 22 -8.02 -16.45 4.88
N LEU A 23 -8.45 -15.24 5.19
CA LEU A 23 -9.87 -14.88 5.33
C LEU A 23 -10.67 -15.07 4.03
N ASN A 24 -10.00 -15.13 2.89
CA ASN A 24 -10.59 -15.38 1.58
C ASN A 24 -10.26 -16.79 1.06
N GLU A 25 -9.87 -17.71 1.94
CA GLU A 25 -9.68 -19.14 1.66
C GLU A 25 -8.66 -19.46 0.55
N PHE A 26 -7.63 -18.62 0.41
CA PHE A 26 -6.54 -18.88 -0.53
C PHE A 26 -5.78 -20.15 -0.14
N LYS A 27 -5.44 -20.99 -1.12
CA LYS A 27 -4.82 -22.29 -0.91
C LYS A 27 -3.44 -22.24 -0.24
N ASN A 28 -2.64 -21.20 -0.51
CA ASN A 28 -1.28 -21.03 0.01
C ASN A 28 -1.02 -19.59 0.42
N PRO A 29 -1.73 -19.04 1.43
CA PRO A 29 -1.71 -17.61 1.76
C PRO A 29 -0.31 -17.09 2.10
N GLU A 30 0.47 -17.83 2.87
CA GLU A 30 1.83 -17.43 3.26
C GLU A 30 2.78 -17.36 2.05
N LYS A 31 2.69 -18.30 1.12
CA LYS A 31 3.52 -18.30 -0.10
C LYS A 31 3.19 -17.08 -0.99
N GLU A 32 1.91 -16.79 -1.17
CA GLU A 32 1.47 -15.62 -1.94
C GLU A 32 1.87 -14.31 -1.25
N ALA A 33 1.72 -14.21 0.07
CA ALA A 33 2.17 -13.08 0.86
C ALA A 33 3.67 -12.82 0.70
N LYS A 34 4.50 -13.88 0.79
CA LYS A 34 5.96 -13.79 0.57
C LYS A 34 6.29 -13.33 -0.84
N SER A 35 5.63 -13.86 -1.85
CA SER A 35 5.82 -13.47 -3.25
C SER A 35 5.52 -11.97 -3.44
N LEU A 36 4.42 -11.49 -2.86
CA LEU A 36 4.01 -10.10 -2.97
C LEU A 36 4.98 -9.16 -2.24
N LEU A 37 5.39 -9.52 -1.03
CA LEU A 37 6.37 -8.74 -0.25
C LEU A 37 7.75 -8.71 -0.94
N ASP A 38 8.18 -9.79 -1.59
CA ASP A 38 9.42 -9.83 -2.37
C ASP A 38 9.37 -8.84 -3.55
N ARG A 39 8.24 -8.77 -4.27
CA ARG A 39 8.00 -7.75 -5.34
C ARG A 39 8.13 -6.31 -4.80
N PHE A 40 7.91 -6.09 -3.51
CA PHE A 40 8.04 -4.79 -2.85
C PHE A 40 9.38 -4.57 -2.14
N GLY A 41 10.36 -5.44 -2.43
CA GLY A 41 11.71 -5.33 -1.87
C GLY A 41 11.80 -5.67 -0.39
N LEU A 42 10.84 -6.43 0.16
CA LEU A 42 10.76 -6.79 1.57
C LEU A 42 11.13 -8.24 1.87
N LYS A 43 11.83 -8.93 0.94
CA LYS A 43 12.25 -10.32 1.12
C LYS A 43 13.00 -10.56 2.43
N HIS A 44 13.83 -9.62 2.82
CA HIS A 44 14.66 -9.68 4.03
C HIS A 44 13.90 -9.31 5.31
N ARG A 45 12.60 -8.96 5.21
CA ARG A 45 11.74 -8.49 6.29
C ARG A 45 10.54 -9.37 6.60
N PHE A 46 10.40 -10.51 5.97
CA PHE A 46 9.23 -11.38 6.11
C PHE A 46 8.81 -11.64 7.56
N ASN A 47 9.78 -11.93 8.42
CA ASN A 47 9.56 -12.32 9.82
C ASN A 47 9.68 -11.14 10.81
N ASN A 48 9.82 -9.90 10.32
CA ASN A 48 9.89 -8.73 11.18
C ASN A 48 8.50 -8.29 11.65
N LEU A 49 8.39 -7.92 12.91
CA LEU A 49 7.20 -7.26 13.46
C LEU A 49 7.16 -5.79 12.99
N PRO A 50 5.97 -5.14 12.97
CA PRO A 50 5.86 -3.74 12.59
C PRO A 50 6.82 -2.80 13.35
N SER A 51 7.05 -3.04 14.63
CA SER A 51 8.00 -2.26 15.46
C SER A 51 9.46 -2.35 15.01
N GLN A 52 9.79 -3.32 14.18
CA GLN A 52 11.13 -3.57 13.63
C GLN A 52 11.29 -3.05 12.19
N LEU A 53 10.25 -2.44 11.65
CA LEU A 53 10.20 -1.93 10.28
C LEU A 53 10.27 -0.41 10.27
N SER A 54 10.96 0.17 9.29
CA SER A 54 10.90 1.60 9.02
C SER A 54 9.49 2.01 8.55
N GLY A 55 9.14 3.31 8.62
CA GLY A 55 7.85 3.80 8.14
C GLY A 55 7.56 3.42 6.68
N GLY A 56 8.56 3.55 5.81
CA GLY A 56 8.44 3.13 4.41
C GLY A 56 8.26 1.63 4.23
N GLU A 57 8.93 0.79 5.06
CA GLU A 57 8.73 -0.66 5.06
C GLU A 57 7.33 -1.02 5.56
N GLN A 58 6.83 -0.38 6.63
CA GLN A 58 5.48 -0.58 7.14
C GLN A 58 4.42 -0.22 6.09
N GLN A 59 4.60 0.89 5.38
CA GLN A 59 3.68 1.29 4.32
C GLN A 59 3.68 0.30 3.16
N ARG A 60 4.84 -0.23 2.77
CA ARG A 60 4.90 -1.29 1.74
C ARG A 60 4.18 -2.57 2.18
N VAL A 61 4.27 -2.96 3.45
CA VAL A 61 3.49 -4.09 4.00
C VAL A 61 1.99 -3.77 3.95
N ALA A 62 1.57 -2.57 4.35
CA ALA A 62 0.17 -2.15 4.31
C ALA A 62 -0.40 -2.13 2.88
N ILE A 63 0.39 -1.68 1.90
CA ILE A 63 0.02 -1.73 0.49
C ILE A 63 -0.10 -3.17 0.02
N ALA A 64 0.90 -4.01 0.31
CA ALA A 64 0.88 -5.44 -0.04
C ALA A 64 -0.39 -6.12 0.49
N ARG A 65 -0.74 -5.86 1.75
CA ARG A 65 -1.99 -6.35 2.35
C ARG A 65 -3.24 -5.88 1.61
N ALA A 66 -3.29 -4.60 1.23
CA ALA A 66 -4.45 -4.02 0.55
C ALA A 66 -4.67 -4.59 -0.86
N ILE A 67 -3.59 -4.95 -1.55
CA ILE A 67 -3.65 -5.45 -2.94
C ILE A 67 -3.53 -6.97 -3.07
N ALA A 68 -3.38 -7.68 -1.95
CA ALA A 68 -3.19 -9.15 -1.95
C ALA A 68 -4.32 -9.90 -2.69
N MET A 69 -5.54 -9.37 -2.63
CA MET A 69 -6.73 -9.92 -3.28
C MET A 69 -6.95 -9.41 -4.72
N LYS A 70 -5.99 -8.68 -5.29
CA LYS A 70 -6.09 -8.08 -6.63
C LYS A 70 -7.39 -7.29 -6.83
N PRO A 71 -7.65 -6.27 -6.01
CA PRO A 71 -8.90 -5.52 -6.06
C PRO A 71 -9.04 -4.71 -7.37
N ASP A 72 -10.26 -4.57 -7.87
CA ASP A 72 -10.56 -3.72 -9.01
C ASP A 72 -10.42 -2.22 -8.68
N LEU A 73 -10.60 -1.86 -7.40
CA LEU A 73 -10.52 -0.49 -6.89
C LEU A 73 -9.65 -0.43 -5.64
N ILE A 74 -8.69 0.49 -5.66
CA ILE A 74 -7.84 0.83 -4.51
C ILE A 74 -8.22 2.23 -4.04
N LEU A 75 -8.48 2.37 -2.75
CA LEU A 75 -8.67 3.64 -2.07
C LEU A 75 -7.42 3.95 -1.24
N ALA A 76 -6.83 5.12 -1.43
CA ALA A 76 -5.63 5.55 -0.73
C ALA A 76 -5.84 6.95 -0.13
N ASP A 77 -5.71 7.04 1.19
CA ASP A 77 -5.82 8.29 1.93
C ASP A 77 -4.43 8.67 2.45
N GLU A 78 -3.86 9.74 1.86
CA GLU A 78 -2.51 10.26 2.15
C GLU A 78 -1.44 9.14 2.26
N PRO A 79 -1.30 8.25 1.26
CA PRO A 79 -0.47 7.04 1.39
C PRO A 79 1.02 7.31 1.59
N THR A 80 1.45 8.56 1.44
CA THR A 80 2.83 9.01 1.62
C THR A 80 3.00 10.07 2.71
N GLY A 81 1.92 10.47 3.39
CA GLY A 81 1.90 11.62 4.29
C GLY A 81 2.82 11.54 5.50
N ASN A 82 3.17 10.34 5.95
CA ASN A 82 4.07 10.10 7.10
C ASN A 82 5.48 9.64 6.71
N LEU A 83 5.86 9.82 5.43
CA LEU A 83 7.10 9.31 4.89
C LEU A 83 8.04 10.46 4.49
N ASP A 84 9.34 10.19 4.54
CA ASP A 84 10.34 11.06 3.92
C ASP A 84 10.20 11.07 2.39
N THR A 85 10.89 11.99 1.75
CA THR A 85 10.78 12.22 0.29
C THR A 85 11.13 10.99 -0.54
N GLU A 86 12.16 10.24 -0.16
CA GLU A 86 12.63 9.07 -0.90
C GLU A 86 11.60 7.94 -0.83
N ASN A 87 11.12 7.62 0.38
CA ASN A 87 10.06 6.63 0.56
C ASN A 87 8.75 7.06 -0.10
N SER A 88 8.40 8.34 -0.09
CA SER A 88 7.21 8.87 -0.76
C SER A 88 7.25 8.63 -2.27
N ILE A 89 8.38 8.88 -2.92
CA ILE A 89 8.59 8.61 -4.34
C ILE A 89 8.43 7.10 -4.60
N MET A 90 9.14 6.27 -3.85
CA MET A 90 9.10 4.82 -3.99
C MET A 90 7.67 4.26 -3.85
N ILE A 91 6.94 4.68 -2.81
CA ILE A 91 5.55 4.24 -2.59
C ILE A 91 4.64 4.64 -3.74
N SER A 92 4.78 5.88 -4.22
CA SER A 92 3.98 6.34 -5.36
C SER A 92 4.25 5.51 -6.62
N GLU A 93 5.51 5.22 -6.91
CA GLU A 93 5.90 4.38 -8.07
C GLU A 93 5.33 2.97 -7.96
N ILE A 94 5.41 2.35 -6.78
CA ILE A 94 4.82 1.03 -6.53
C ILE A 94 3.32 1.04 -6.81
N LEU A 95 2.57 2.02 -6.29
CA LEU A 95 1.12 2.11 -6.47
C LEU A 95 0.73 2.32 -7.94
N PHE A 96 1.34 3.30 -8.62
CA PHE A 96 1.02 3.58 -10.02
C PHE A 96 1.43 2.44 -10.96
N LYS A 97 2.59 1.80 -10.69
CA LYS A 97 3.02 0.62 -11.43
C LYS A 97 2.03 -0.53 -11.28
N TYR A 98 1.63 -0.84 -10.03
CA TYR A 98 0.66 -1.90 -9.76
C TYR A 98 -0.67 -1.66 -10.50
N VAL A 99 -1.23 -0.45 -10.37
CA VAL A 99 -2.50 -0.07 -11.02
C VAL A 99 -2.42 -0.23 -12.55
N LYS A 100 -1.27 0.12 -13.14
CA LYS A 100 -1.05 -0.03 -14.58
C LYS A 100 -0.92 -1.50 -15.01
N GLU A 101 -0.24 -2.31 -14.22
CA GLU A 101 0.04 -3.73 -14.53
C GLU A 101 -1.21 -4.61 -14.34
N GLU A 102 -1.95 -4.41 -13.25
CA GLU A 102 -3.10 -5.25 -12.90
C GLU A 102 -4.44 -4.68 -13.44
N GLY A 103 -4.44 -3.48 -14.02
CA GLY A 103 -5.66 -2.87 -14.56
C GLY A 103 -6.65 -2.34 -13.52
N SER A 104 -6.23 -2.24 -12.24
CA SER A 104 -7.05 -1.71 -11.16
C SER A 104 -7.30 -0.21 -11.32
N SER A 105 -8.35 0.30 -10.66
CA SER A 105 -8.57 1.74 -10.49
C SER A 105 -7.98 2.23 -9.17
N LEU A 106 -7.46 3.47 -9.13
CA LEU A 106 -6.96 4.10 -7.91
C LEU A 106 -7.68 5.42 -7.67
N ILE A 107 -8.28 5.55 -6.50
CA ILE A 107 -8.74 6.83 -5.97
C ILE A 107 -7.82 7.20 -4.82
N MET A 108 -7.15 8.36 -4.94
CA MET A 108 -6.19 8.82 -3.95
C MET A 108 -6.56 10.20 -3.45
N VAL A 109 -6.55 10.38 -2.14
CA VAL A 109 -6.60 11.69 -1.49
C VAL A 109 -5.17 12.08 -1.16
N THR A 110 -4.75 13.27 -1.55
CA THR A 110 -3.42 13.79 -1.22
C THR A 110 -3.38 15.30 -1.25
N HIS A 111 -2.54 15.90 -0.43
CA HIS A 111 -2.19 17.31 -0.47
C HIS A 111 -0.86 17.56 -1.22
N ASP A 112 -0.15 16.50 -1.66
CA ASP A 112 1.07 16.63 -2.46
C ASP A 112 0.72 16.87 -3.94
N PRO A 113 1.03 18.08 -4.49
CA PRO A 113 0.73 18.38 -5.88
C PRO A 113 1.51 17.50 -6.87
N LYS A 114 2.74 17.06 -6.53
CA LYS A 114 3.55 16.19 -7.40
C LYS A 114 2.91 14.82 -7.54
N LEU A 115 2.33 14.32 -6.46
CA LEU A 115 1.62 13.06 -6.46
C LEU A 115 0.30 13.17 -7.22
N ALA A 116 -0.44 14.26 -7.00
CA ALA A 116 -1.68 14.55 -7.72
C ALA A 116 -1.47 14.71 -9.24
N ASP A 117 -0.30 15.22 -9.67
CA ASP A 117 0.03 15.41 -11.08
C ASP A 117 0.24 14.09 -11.86
N LYS A 118 0.49 12.99 -11.16
CA LYS A 118 0.58 11.65 -11.78
C LYS A 118 -0.80 11.05 -12.14
N ALA A 119 -1.89 11.59 -11.58
CA ALA A 119 -3.24 11.07 -11.80
C ALA A 119 -3.80 11.52 -13.16
N LYS A 120 -4.56 10.63 -13.84
CA LYS A 120 -5.26 10.94 -15.09
C LYS A 120 -6.37 11.98 -14.91
N ARG A 121 -7.02 12.02 -13.74
CA ARG A 121 -8.09 12.95 -13.38
C ARG A 121 -7.85 13.49 -11.99
N LYS A 122 -8.02 14.81 -11.82
CA LYS A 122 -7.90 15.49 -10.53
C LYS A 122 -9.23 16.14 -10.17
N ILE A 123 -9.62 16.01 -8.91
CA ILE A 123 -10.77 16.68 -8.33
C ILE A 123 -10.23 17.53 -7.18
N LYS A 124 -10.40 18.84 -7.28
CA LYS A 124 -9.97 19.76 -6.22
C LYS A 124 -11.15 20.02 -5.28
N ILE A 125 -10.92 19.77 -3.99
CA ILE A 125 -11.89 20.06 -2.94
C ILE A 125 -11.36 21.24 -2.11
N LYS A 126 -12.19 22.24 -1.91
CA LYS A 126 -11.89 23.38 -1.04
C LYS A 126 -13.15 23.73 -0.24
N ASP A 127 -13.00 23.87 1.08
CA ASP A 127 -14.11 24.22 2.01
C ASP A 127 -15.33 23.26 1.84
N GLY A 128 -15.05 21.96 1.66
CA GLY A 128 -16.08 20.92 1.48
C GLY A 128 -16.79 20.92 0.12
N LYS A 129 -16.32 21.73 -0.85
CA LYS A 129 -16.94 21.84 -2.19
C LYS A 129 -15.95 21.45 -3.28
N ILE A 130 -16.44 20.78 -4.30
CA ILE A 130 -15.69 20.51 -5.53
C ILE A 130 -15.54 21.82 -6.32
N LYS A 131 -14.35 22.06 -6.82
CA LYS A 131 -14.00 23.24 -7.65
C LYS A 131 -13.47 22.79 -8.99
#